data_821856e96625e1c1f6e415ade65394a8
#
_entry.id   821856e96625e1c1f6e415ade65394a8
#
_cell.length_a   1.000
_cell.length_b   1.000
_cell.length_c   1.000
_cell.angle_alpha   90.00
_cell.angle_beta   90.00
_cell.angle_gamma   90.00
#
_symmetry.space_group_name_H-M   'P 1'
#
loop_
_entity.id
_entity.type
_entity.pdbx_description
1 polymer ?
#
loop_
_entity_poly.entity_id
_entity_poly.type
_entity_poly.pdbx_seq_one_letter_code
_entity_poly.pdbx_strand_id
1 'polypeptide(L)'
;DSVVPKAQRPSRPELAWGVIETNQFGLNEFVDWSRKAGSDVMMAVNLGTRGPEDAKNLLEYCNFKGGTYYSDLRKSHGYEQPHDIKLWCLGNEMDGPWQMGHKTAAEYGRVAAETARLMKFMDPEVETVACGSSSLEMPTFGSWEYTVLDEAYDQVDYLSLHQYYGNQAGD
;
A
#
# COMPACT_ATOMS: atom_id res chain seq x y z
N ASP A 1 0.31 -12.65 4.60
CA ASP A 1 1.11 -13.80 4.07
C ASP A 1 2.62 -13.46 4.02
N SER A 2 3.00 -12.26 3.62
CA SER A 2 4.42 -11.89 3.39
C SER A 2 5.23 -11.55 4.64
N VAL A 3 4.63 -11.47 5.82
CA VAL A 3 5.35 -11.14 7.07
C VAL A 3 5.74 -12.36 7.90
N VAL A 4 5.04 -13.49 7.75
CA VAL A 4 5.37 -14.72 8.49
C VAL A 4 6.70 -15.32 8.03
N PRO A 5 7.33 -16.21 8.83
CA PRO A 5 8.55 -16.90 8.41
C PRO A 5 8.41 -17.58 7.05
N LYS A 6 9.43 -17.53 6.21
CA LYS A 6 9.40 -17.99 4.80
C LYS A 6 8.83 -19.40 4.63
N ALA A 7 9.19 -20.32 5.52
CA ALA A 7 8.72 -21.71 5.46
C ALA A 7 7.20 -21.89 5.69
N GLN A 8 6.53 -20.84 6.21
CA GLN A 8 5.10 -20.84 6.48
C GLN A 8 4.30 -20.02 5.46
N ARG A 9 4.96 -19.39 4.47
CA ARG A 9 4.30 -18.54 3.49
C ARG A 9 3.62 -19.38 2.43
N PRO A 10 2.30 -19.21 2.23
CA PRO A 10 1.61 -19.94 1.17
C PRO A 10 1.93 -19.34 -0.19
N SER A 11 2.04 -20.19 -1.22
CA SER A 11 1.92 -19.74 -2.60
C SER A 11 0.44 -19.51 -2.94
N ARG A 12 0.14 -18.42 -3.66
CA ARG A 12 -1.23 -18.04 -4.02
C ARG A 12 -1.33 -17.63 -5.48
N PRO A 13 -2.48 -17.87 -6.14
CA PRO A 13 -2.76 -17.23 -7.44
C PRO A 13 -2.80 -15.70 -7.25
N GLU A 14 -2.03 -14.99 -8.05
CA GLU A 14 -2.14 -13.55 -8.20
C GLU A 14 -2.98 -13.28 -9.45
N LEU A 15 -4.18 -12.72 -9.24
CA LEU A 15 -5.24 -12.71 -10.26
C LEU A 15 -5.09 -11.54 -11.25
N ALA A 16 -4.46 -10.44 -10.86
CA ALA A 16 -4.25 -9.29 -11.74
C ALA A 16 -3.20 -9.59 -12.82
N TRP A 17 -2.13 -10.31 -12.45
CA TRP A 17 -1.04 -10.65 -13.36
C TRP A 17 -1.08 -12.09 -13.88
N GLY A 18 -1.99 -12.93 -13.37
CA GLY A 18 -2.15 -14.32 -13.80
C GLY A 18 -0.94 -15.21 -13.49
N VAL A 19 -0.26 -14.96 -12.37
CA VAL A 19 0.94 -15.70 -11.94
C VAL A 19 0.73 -16.35 -10.58
N ILE A 20 1.68 -17.19 -10.18
CA ILE A 20 1.72 -17.72 -8.81
C ILE A 20 2.67 -16.83 -7.98
N GLU A 21 2.10 -16.12 -7.00
CA GLU A 21 2.89 -15.41 -6.00
C GLU A 21 3.37 -16.39 -4.93
N THR A 22 4.67 -16.51 -4.78
CA THR A 22 5.29 -17.45 -3.84
C THR A 22 5.46 -16.86 -2.44
N ASN A 23 5.32 -15.54 -2.29
CA ASN A 23 5.56 -14.81 -1.04
C ASN A 23 6.99 -14.98 -0.47
N GLN A 24 7.96 -15.45 -1.26
CA GLN A 24 9.33 -15.68 -0.78
C GLN A 24 10.14 -14.40 -0.58
N PHE A 25 9.70 -13.31 -1.19
CA PHE A 25 10.19 -11.96 -0.93
C PHE A 25 9.03 -11.13 -0.35
N GLY A 26 9.07 -10.83 0.92
CA GLY A 26 8.00 -10.17 1.65
C GLY A 26 8.43 -8.83 2.23
N LEU A 27 7.62 -8.31 3.15
CA LEU A 27 7.81 -6.99 3.74
C LEU A 27 9.18 -6.84 4.42
N ASN A 28 9.57 -7.78 5.25
CA ASN A 28 10.82 -7.70 5.99
C ASN A 28 12.04 -7.75 5.07
N GLU A 29 12.02 -8.64 4.08
CA GLU A 29 13.07 -8.72 3.07
C GLU A 29 13.16 -7.44 2.22
N PHE A 30 12.02 -6.84 1.90
CA PHE A 30 11.98 -5.57 1.16
C PHE A 30 12.58 -4.43 1.96
N VAL A 31 12.24 -4.30 3.23
CA VAL A 31 12.82 -3.28 4.13
C VAL A 31 14.34 -3.48 4.26
N ASP A 32 14.79 -4.71 4.46
CA ASP A 32 16.23 -5.01 4.57
C ASP A 32 16.98 -4.70 3.27
N TRP A 33 16.36 -5.00 2.13
CA TRP A 33 16.91 -4.67 0.82
C TRP A 33 17.00 -3.16 0.61
N SER A 34 15.94 -2.41 0.92
CA SER A 34 15.88 -0.96 0.80
C SER A 34 16.96 -0.27 1.64
N ARG A 35 17.13 -0.71 2.89
CA ARG A 35 18.19 -0.22 3.77
C ARG A 35 19.61 -0.44 3.17
N LYS A 36 19.84 -1.63 2.61
CA LYS A 36 21.12 -1.92 1.93
C LYS A 36 21.34 -1.10 0.67
N ALA A 37 20.25 -0.78 -0.04
CA ALA A 37 20.29 0.07 -1.23
C ALA A 37 20.42 1.57 -0.89
N GLY A 38 20.23 1.95 0.38
CA GLY A 38 20.20 3.37 0.80
C GLY A 38 18.94 4.09 0.30
N SER A 39 17.81 3.36 0.17
CA SER A 39 16.53 3.89 -0.30
C SER A 39 15.51 3.86 0.82
N ASP A 40 14.65 4.87 0.86
CA ASP A 40 13.46 4.86 1.72
C ASP A 40 12.39 3.90 1.17
N VAL A 41 11.50 3.49 2.06
CA VAL A 41 10.40 2.59 1.72
C VAL A 41 9.11 3.39 1.54
N MET A 42 8.47 3.23 0.39
CA MET A 42 7.07 3.59 0.18
C MET A 42 6.26 2.29 0.18
N MET A 43 5.40 2.13 1.17
CA MET A 43 4.64 0.90 1.39
C MET A 43 3.20 1.06 0.93
N ALA A 44 2.68 0.09 0.18
CA ALA A 44 1.28 0.07 -0.21
C ALA A 44 0.46 -0.86 0.69
N VAL A 45 -0.74 -0.42 1.07
CA VAL A 45 -1.74 -1.25 1.75
C VAL A 45 -2.80 -1.73 0.75
N ASN A 46 -3.38 -2.88 1.00
CA ASN A 46 -4.44 -3.42 0.15
C ASN A 46 -5.80 -2.83 0.56
N LEU A 47 -6.35 -1.95 -0.27
CA LEU A 47 -7.71 -1.42 -0.12
C LEU A 47 -8.69 -1.99 -1.16
N GLY A 48 -8.26 -2.92 -1.97
CA GLY A 48 -9.14 -3.65 -2.89
C GLY A 48 -9.95 -4.73 -2.17
N THR A 49 -9.27 -5.77 -1.71
CA THR A 49 -9.85 -6.92 -1.02
C THR A 49 -9.73 -6.87 0.50
N ARG A 50 -9.04 -5.84 1.04
CA ARG A 50 -8.86 -5.56 2.47
C ARG A 50 -9.38 -4.15 2.79
N GLY A 51 -9.20 -3.72 4.02
CA GLY A 51 -9.76 -2.44 4.48
C GLY A 51 -8.89 -1.70 5.51
N PRO A 52 -9.44 -0.64 6.12
CA PRO A 52 -8.73 0.22 7.07
C PRO A 52 -8.11 -0.53 8.25
N GLU A 53 -8.78 -1.56 8.76
CA GLU A 53 -8.28 -2.37 9.88
C GLU A 53 -7.01 -3.15 9.49
N ASP A 54 -6.98 -3.75 8.29
CA ASP A 54 -5.78 -4.45 7.82
C ASP A 54 -4.61 -3.49 7.58
N ALA A 55 -4.90 -2.28 7.07
CA ALA A 55 -3.90 -1.23 6.90
C ALA A 55 -3.29 -0.79 8.24
N LYS A 56 -4.14 -0.55 9.25
CA LYS A 56 -3.72 -0.24 10.61
C LYS A 56 -2.85 -1.37 11.19
N ASN A 57 -3.25 -2.61 11.03
CA ASN A 57 -2.52 -3.77 11.53
C ASN A 57 -1.13 -3.88 10.90
N LEU A 58 -1.01 -3.57 9.61
CA LEU A 58 0.28 -3.52 8.95
C LEU A 58 1.16 -2.38 9.46
N LEU A 59 0.58 -1.19 9.67
CA LEU A 59 1.28 -0.04 10.26
C LEU A 59 1.75 -0.37 11.69
N GLU A 60 0.91 -1.00 12.52
CA GLU A 60 1.28 -1.45 13.85
C GLU A 60 2.49 -2.39 13.82
N TYR A 61 2.45 -3.38 12.91
CA TYR A 61 3.58 -4.28 12.71
C TYR A 61 4.86 -3.52 12.36
N CYS A 62 4.78 -2.54 11.45
CA CYS A 62 5.95 -1.81 10.97
C CYS A 62 6.49 -0.79 11.97
N ASN A 63 5.63 0.00 12.58
CA ASN A 63 6.05 1.24 13.24
C ASN A 63 5.90 1.23 14.77
N PHE A 64 5.07 0.36 15.34
CA PHE A 64 4.87 0.37 16.79
C PHE A 64 6.07 -0.24 17.53
N LYS A 65 6.47 0.39 18.65
CA LYS A 65 7.68 -0.03 19.39
C LYS A 65 7.57 -1.40 20.03
N GLY A 66 6.39 -1.76 20.54
CA GLY A 66 6.15 -3.02 21.23
C GLY A 66 5.00 -2.93 22.23
N GLY A 67 4.64 -4.07 22.82
CA GLY A 67 3.56 -4.17 23.79
C GLY A 67 2.17 -4.31 23.18
N THR A 68 2.10 -4.54 21.86
CA THR A 68 0.87 -4.82 21.12
C THR A 68 1.06 -6.05 20.25
N TYR A 69 -0.04 -6.66 19.81
CA TYR A 69 0.00 -7.94 19.12
C TYR A 69 0.92 -7.93 17.88
N TYR A 70 0.75 -6.98 16.98
CA TYR A 70 1.52 -6.96 15.74
C TYR A 70 2.95 -6.43 15.93
N SER A 71 3.18 -5.52 16.86
CA SER A 71 4.53 -5.07 17.18
C SER A 71 5.37 -6.17 17.83
N ASP A 72 4.76 -6.98 18.70
CA ASP A 72 5.43 -8.11 19.34
C ASP A 72 5.60 -9.28 18.34
N LEU A 73 4.68 -9.44 17.40
CA LEU A 73 4.83 -10.37 16.27
C LEU A 73 6.05 -10.00 15.40
N ARG A 74 6.26 -8.71 15.07
CA ARG A 74 7.47 -8.24 14.37
C ARG A 74 8.73 -8.66 15.12
N LYS A 75 8.77 -8.44 16.43
CA LYS A 75 9.91 -8.84 17.27
C LYS A 75 10.14 -10.35 17.25
N SER A 76 9.08 -11.14 17.31
CA SER A 76 9.18 -12.60 17.21
C SER A 76 9.73 -13.08 15.86
N HIS A 77 9.59 -12.25 14.82
CA HIS A 77 10.17 -12.49 13.51
C HIS A 77 11.63 -12.00 13.38
N GLY A 78 12.25 -11.55 14.48
CA GLY A 78 13.65 -11.13 14.55
C GLY A 78 13.91 -9.65 14.31
N TYR A 79 12.87 -8.83 14.23
CA TYR A 79 12.97 -7.38 14.02
C TYR A 79 12.61 -6.61 15.30
N GLU A 80 13.58 -6.48 16.19
CA GLU A 80 13.38 -5.85 17.52
C GLU A 80 12.95 -4.37 17.37
N GLN A 81 13.61 -3.63 16.46
CA GLN A 81 13.29 -2.23 16.22
C GLN A 81 12.18 -2.07 15.19
N PRO A 82 11.35 -1.02 15.28
CA PRO A 82 10.41 -0.65 14.23
C PRO A 82 11.09 -0.49 12.87
N HIS A 83 10.35 -0.77 11.81
CA HIS A 83 10.79 -0.45 10.46
C HIS A 83 10.76 1.05 10.18
N ASP A 84 9.89 1.78 10.88
CA ASP A 84 9.74 3.23 10.83
C ASP A 84 9.43 3.76 9.41
N ILE A 85 8.47 3.13 8.76
CA ILE A 85 8.05 3.48 7.40
C ILE A 85 7.15 4.72 7.48
N LYS A 86 7.52 5.78 6.77
CA LYS A 86 6.80 7.05 6.82
C LYS A 86 5.80 7.23 5.68
N LEU A 87 6.06 6.69 4.49
CA LEU A 87 5.25 6.91 3.30
C LEU A 87 4.40 5.69 2.94
N TRP A 88 3.07 5.89 2.84
CA TRP A 88 2.09 4.82 2.70
C TRP A 88 1.12 5.08 1.56
N CYS A 89 1.11 4.21 0.55
CA CYS A 89 0.11 4.24 -0.51
C CYS A 89 -1.17 3.52 -0.09
N LEU A 90 -2.30 4.20 -0.26
CA LEU A 90 -3.63 3.72 0.08
C LEU A 90 -4.23 2.90 -1.08
N GLY A 91 -3.64 1.75 -1.35
CA GLY A 91 -3.96 0.90 -2.49
C GLY A 91 -3.01 1.08 -3.66
N ASN A 92 -3.38 0.49 -4.80
CA ASN A 92 -2.68 0.61 -6.08
C ASN A 92 -3.69 0.51 -7.23
N GLU A 93 -3.67 1.46 -8.16
CA GLU A 93 -4.50 1.46 -9.37
C GLU A 93 -5.98 1.12 -9.10
N MET A 94 -6.56 1.78 -8.11
CA MET A 94 -7.89 1.43 -7.59
C MET A 94 -9.03 1.73 -8.58
N ASP A 95 -8.75 2.50 -9.64
CA ASP A 95 -9.63 2.77 -10.79
C ASP A 95 -9.57 1.67 -11.86
N GLY A 96 -8.54 0.81 -11.82
CA GLY A 96 -8.27 -0.18 -12.84
C GLY A 96 -9.12 -1.43 -12.73
N PRO A 97 -9.90 -1.81 -13.78
CA PRO A 97 -10.76 -3.00 -13.73
C PRO A 97 -10.00 -4.33 -13.64
N TRP A 98 -8.70 -4.32 -13.87
CA TRP A 98 -7.81 -5.48 -13.68
C TRP A 98 -7.47 -5.74 -12.21
N GLN A 99 -7.63 -4.75 -11.33
CA GLN A 99 -7.36 -4.90 -9.91
C GLN A 99 -8.54 -5.57 -9.19
N MET A 100 -8.24 -6.59 -8.38
CA MET A 100 -9.27 -7.24 -7.56
C MET A 100 -9.76 -6.28 -6.49
N GLY A 101 -11.07 -6.03 -6.48
CA GLY A 101 -11.69 -5.07 -5.58
C GLY A 101 -11.50 -3.61 -5.99
N HIS A 102 -11.26 -3.33 -7.30
CA HIS A 102 -11.32 -1.97 -7.82
C HIS A 102 -12.67 -1.31 -7.45
N LYS A 103 -12.69 0.00 -7.41
CA LYS A 103 -13.82 0.76 -6.86
C LYS A 103 -14.22 1.90 -7.79
N THR A 104 -15.41 2.43 -7.58
CA THR A 104 -15.74 3.77 -8.08
C THR A 104 -14.91 4.83 -7.34
N ALA A 105 -14.74 6.01 -7.91
CA ALA A 105 -13.95 7.09 -7.30
C ALA A 105 -14.50 7.49 -5.91
N ALA A 106 -15.83 7.55 -5.75
CA ALA A 106 -16.45 7.87 -4.46
C ALA A 106 -16.24 6.78 -3.41
N GLU A 107 -16.42 5.50 -3.77
CA GLU A 107 -16.15 4.38 -2.86
C GLU A 107 -14.68 4.35 -2.43
N TYR A 108 -13.77 4.56 -3.39
CA TYR A 108 -12.36 4.60 -3.09
C TYR A 108 -11.99 5.82 -2.23
N GLY A 109 -12.42 7.01 -2.60
CA GLY A 109 -12.16 8.25 -1.86
C GLY A 109 -12.59 8.12 -0.40
N ARG A 110 -13.79 7.58 -0.16
CA ARG A 110 -14.29 7.35 1.19
C ARG A 110 -13.44 6.36 2.00
N VAL A 111 -13.07 5.22 1.43
CA VAL A 111 -12.24 4.25 2.15
C VAL A 111 -10.80 4.74 2.34
N ALA A 112 -10.25 5.48 1.39
CA ALA A 112 -8.93 6.09 1.50
C ALA A 112 -8.89 7.13 2.63
N ALA A 113 -9.89 8.03 2.70
CA ALA A 113 -10.02 9.02 3.76
C ALA A 113 -10.05 8.39 5.15
N GLU A 114 -10.89 7.38 5.36
CA GLU A 114 -10.97 6.70 6.66
C GLU A 114 -9.70 5.92 6.99
N THR A 115 -9.04 5.33 6.00
CA THR A 115 -7.78 4.62 6.20
C THR A 115 -6.66 5.60 6.58
N ALA A 116 -6.51 6.71 5.85
CA ALA A 116 -5.54 7.75 6.16
C ALA A 116 -5.72 8.28 7.58
N ARG A 117 -6.96 8.62 7.92
CA ARG A 117 -7.32 9.11 9.25
C ARG A 117 -6.94 8.11 10.34
N LEU A 118 -7.30 6.83 10.17
CA LEU A 118 -7.00 5.77 11.13
C LEU A 118 -5.48 5.59 11.31
N MET A 119 -4.73 5.58 10.22
CA MET A 119 -3.27 5.44 10.24
C MET A 119 -2.61 6.63 10.93
N LYS A 120 -3.04 7.86 10.66
CA LYS A 120 -2.52 9.09 11.31
C LYS A 120 -2.90 9.20 12.79
N PHE A 121 -4.01 8.61 13.21
CA PHE A 121 -4.31 8.50 14.64
C PHE A 121 -3.37 7.54 15.36
N MET A 122 -2.89 6.51 14.69
CA MET A 122 -1.94 5.56 15.25
C MET A 122 -0.50 6.11 15.25
N ASP A 123 -0.08 6.71 14.14
CA ASP A 123 1.25 7.31 13.96
C ASP A 123 1.10 8.64 13.22
N PRO A 124 1.11 9.79 13.94
CA PRO A 124 0.93 11.12 13.33
C PRO A 124 2.04 11.52 12.35
N GLU A 125 3.15 10.80 12.30
CA GLU A 125 4.27 11.12 11.42
C GLU A 125 4.19 10.43 10.06
N VAL A 126 3.17 9.58 9.83
CA VAL A 126 3.03 8.94 8.51
C VAL A 126 2.39 9.90 7.51
N GLU A 127 2.88 9.81 6.30
CA GLU A 127 2.34 10.49 5.12
C GLU A 127 1.62 9.48 4.24
N THR A 128 0.47 9.87 3.72
CA THR A 128 -0.39 8.99 2.95
C THR A 128 -0.57 9.47 1.51
N VAL A 129 -0.56 8.52 0.59
CA VAL A 129 -0.69 8.75 -0.86
C VAL A 129 -1.99 8.12 -1.34
N ALA A 130 -2.96 8.91 -1.77
CA ALA A 130 -4.15 8.40 -2.44
C ALA A 130 -3.82 7.98 -3.87
N CYS A 131 -4.53 6.98 -4.40
CA CYS A 131 -4.43 6.59 -5.80
C CYS A 131 -5.17 7.59 -6.69
N GLY A 132 -4.46 8.27 -7.56
CA GLY A 132 -5.04 8.87 -8.76
C GLY A 132 -5.16 7.83 -9.89
N SER A 133 -5.38 8.28 -11.09
CA SER A 133 -5.59 7.42 -12.26
C SER A 133 -4.38 6.53 -12.56
N SER A 134 -4.67 5.30 -12.94
CA SER A 134 -3.67 4.30 -13.34
C SER A 134 -3.03 4.58 -14.71
N SER A 135 -3.60 5.51 -15.48
CA SER A 135 -3.06 6.02 -16.75
C SER A 135 -3.75 7.33 -17.13
N LEU A 136 -3.06 8.20 -17.87
CA LEU A 136 -3.66 9.38 -18.51
C LEU A 136 -4.74 8.99 -19.55
N GLU A 137 -4.73 7.75 -20.02
CA GLU A 137 -5.68 7.24 -21.02
C GLU A 137 -6.95 6.66 -20.39
N MET A 138 -7.03 6.62 -19.06
CA MET A 138 -8.23 6.15 -18.37
C MET A 138 -9.43 7.05 -18.69
N PRO A 139 -10.61 6.47 -19.02
CA PRO A 139 -11.82 7.26 -19.30
C PRO A 139 -12.25 8.16 -18.13
N THR A 140 -11.79 7.83 -16.94
CA THR A 140 -12.08 8.54 -15.68
C THR A 140 -11.03 9.57 -15.30
N PHE A 141 -9.94 9.71 -16.08
CA PHE A 141 -8.88 10.67 -15.77
C PHE A 141 -9.44 12.09 -15.56
N GLY A 142 -9.00 12.76 -14.53
CA GLY A 142 -9.48 14.07 -14.09
C GLY A 142 -10.74 13.99 -13.22
N SER A 143 -11.76 13.25 -13.63
CA SER A 143 -12.97 13.05 -12.83
C SER A 143 -12.75 12.12 -11.63
N TRP A 144 -11.86 11.14 -11.78
CA TRP A 144 -11.42 10.28 -10.69
C TRP A 144 -10.73 11.10 -9.60
N GLU A 145 -9.71 11.87 -9.98
CA GLU A 145 -8.95 12.71 -9.06
C GLU A 145 -9.84 13.69 -8.32
N TYR A 146 -10.73 14.37 -9.07
CA TYR A 146 -11.68 15.32 -8.48
C TYR A 146 -12.52 14.66 -7.39
N THR A 147 -13.15 13.52 -7.71
CA THR A 147 -14.03 12.82 -6.77
C THR A 147 -13.27 12.25 -5.57
N VAL A 148 -12.10 11.67 -5.79
CA VAL A 148 -11.26 11.14 -4.71
C VAL A 148 -10.81 12.25 -3.76
N LEU A 149 -10.42 13.40 -4.31
CA LEU A 149 -10.01 14.55 -3.48
C LEU A 149 -11.20 15.22 -2.78
N ASP A 150 -12.38 15.23 -3.38
CA ASP A 150 -13.59 15.73 -2.70
C ASP A 150 -13.89 14.94 -1.41
N GLU A 151 -13.58 13.64 -1.39
CA GLU A 151 -13.77 12.77 -0.23
C GLU A 151 -12.57 12.77 0.76
N ALA A 152 -11.34 12.91 0.26
CA ALA A 152 -10.13 12.57 1.03
C ALA A 152 -9.14 13.73 1.21
N TYR A 153 -9.36 14.91 0.64
CA TYR A 153 -8.40 16.01 0.59
C TYR A 153 -7.78 16.36 1.96
N ASP A 154 -8.60 16.45 2.99
CA ASP A 154 -8.15 16.83 4.34
C ASP A 154 -7.40 15.71 5.08
N GLN A 155 -7.35 14.51 4.51
CA GLN A 155 -6.80 13.32 5.17
C GLN A 155 -5.52 12.80 4.51
N VAL A 156 -5.30 13.09 3.22
CA VAL A 156 -4.15 12.58 2.47
C VAL A 156 -3.12 13.67 2.20
N ASP A 157 -1.87 13.28 2.03
CA ASP A 157 -0.76 14.21 1.82
C ASP A 157 -0.39 14.32 0.34
N TYR A 158 -0.57 13.23 -0.41
CA TYR A 158 -0.21 13.13 -1.81
C TYR A 158 -1.29 12.41 -2.63
N LEU A 159 -1.25 12.64 -3.93
CA LEU A 159 -2.01 11.89 -4.94
C LEU A 159 -1.04 11.32 -5.96
N SER A 160 -1.08 10.02 -6.19
CA SER A 160 -0.25 9.37 -7.22
C SER A 160 -0.91 9.42 -8.59
N LEU A 161 -0.09 9.49 -9.63
CA LEU A 161 -0.52 9.29 -11.02
C LEU A 161 0.46 8.31 -11.67
N HIS A 162 -0.07 7.41 -12.51
CA HIS A 162 0.73 6.43 -13.22
C HIS A 162 0.77 6.75 -14.72
N GLN A 163 1.93 6.52 -15.32
CA GLN A 163 2.11 6.60 -16.76
C GLN A 163 3.24 5.68 -17.20
N TYR A 164 2.98 4.89 -18.23
CA TYR A 164 3.97 4.06 -18.88
C TYR A 164 4.44 4.74 -20.17
N TYR A 165 5.73 4.98 -20.25
CA TYR A 165 6.37 5.50 -21.45
C TYR A 165 7.08 4.34 -22.14
N GLY A 166 6.52 3.86 -23.27
CA GLY A 166 7.16 2.83 -24.07
C GLY A 166 8.41 3.36 -24.76
N ASN A 167 9.48 2.58 -24.81
CA ASN A 167 10.57 2.86 -25.75
C ASN A 167 10.08 2.45 -27.14
N GLN A 168 9.62 3.44 -27.91
CA GLN A 168 9.12 3.28 -29.28
C GLN A 168 10.24 3.33 -30.33
N ALA A 169 11.43 3.74 -29.95
CA ALA A 169 12.61 3.66 -30.80
C ALA A 169 13.12 2.22 -30.76
N GLY A 170 12.86 1.47 -31.79
CA GLY A 170 13.43 0.14 -32.00
C GLY A 170 14.92 0.23 -32.32
N ASP A 171 15.71 0.61 -31.33
CA ASP A 171 17.18 0.66 -31.39
C ASP A 171 17.78 -0.44 -30.51
#